data_74c401b6417d5239371f85185c90a437
#
_entry.id   74c401b6417d5239371f85185c90a437
#
_cell.length_a   1.000
_cell.length_b   1.000
_cell.length_c   1.000
_cell.angle_alpha   90.00
_cell.angle_beta   90.00
_cell.angle_gamma   90.00
#
_symmetry.space_group_name_H-M   'P 1'
#
loop_
_entity.id
_entity.type
_entity.pdbx_description
1 polymer ?
#
loop_
_entity_poly.entity_id
_entity_poly.type
_entity_poly.pdbx_seq_one_letter_code
_entity_poly.pdbx_strand_id
1 'polypeptide(L)'
;LAWYFQQTHHDVWDYDSGGPPILFDMQVRGQRVKAVAEASKNGYLYILNRETGEPVHPIKEMPVPTETSLEGERPWPTQPIPHTAAGKPMSPVAPIFPTEIPPERLAKFRPVPIFTPPAPNFIIAPGMGGGANYGSLSYSPRTGLLYVNAIDDPLNSGRPPKGYFSAFDPTTGELKWQQIYDGYGQAGSVVTAGGLVFVGSGSNVAGYFFAFDAKSGQLLWKFNTGAGVFGSPSVYMVNGEQFVTVASGGGERGRRGGDLILSFALPR
;
A
#
# COMPACT_ATOMS: atom_id res chain seq x y z
N LEU A 1 4.17 23.29 15.40
CA LEU A 1 4.43 22.51 14.18
C LEU A 1 5.95 22.56 13.91
N ALA A 2 6.60 21.40 13.83
CA ALA A 2 8.02 21.30 13.51
C ALA A 2 8.25 21.31 11.99
N TRP A 3 7.51 20.46 11.29
CA TRP A 3 7.51 20.37 9.82
C TRP A 3 6.19 19.71 9.33
N TYR A 4 5.96 19.77 8.04
CA TYR A 4 4.89 19.05 7.35
C TYR A 4 5.36 18.66 5.95
N PHE A 5 4.73 17.64 5.38
CA PHE A 5 4.92 17.23 3.99
C PHE A 5 3.57 16.88 3.36
N GLN A 6 3.30 17.43 2.20
CA GLN A 6 2.07 17.19 1.45
C GLN A 6 2.34 16.18 0.33
N GLN A 7 1.73 15.00 0.43
CA GLN A 7 1.95 13.90 -0.51
C GLN A 7 1.14 14.02 -1.81
N THR A 8 0.06 14.78 -1.80
CA THR A 8 -0.76 15.06 -2.98
C THR A 8 -1.16 16.52 -2.94
N HIS A 9 -0.77 17.30 -3.94
CA HIS A 9 -1.19 18.69 -4.08
C HIS A 9 -2.60 18.74 -4.64
N HIS A 10 -3.48 19.54 -4.00
CA HIS A 10 -4.83 19.81 -4.47
C HIS A 10 -5.58 18.54 -4.90
N ASP A 11 -5.82 17.65 -3.94
CA ASP A 11 -6.38 16.32 -4.16
C ASP A 11 -7.83 16.39 -4.69
N VAL A 12 -8.04 15.92 -5.93
CA VAL A 12 -9.35 15.76 -6.58
C VAL A 12 -9.64 14.28 -6.90
N TRP A 13 -8.81 13.36 -6.41
CA TRP A 13 -8.86 11.91 -6.70
C TRP A 13 -9.22 11.04 -5.50
N ASP A 14 -9.29 11.62 -4.30
CA ASP A 14 -9.35 10.89 -3.03
C ASP A 14 -8.04 10.12 -2.73
N TYR A 15 -6.89 10.78 -3.00
CA TYR A 15 -5.54 10.24 -2.81
C TYR A 15 -4.92 10.66 -1.47
N ASP A 16 -5.74 10.69 -0.43
CA ASP A 16 -5.32 10.97 0.93
C ASP A 16 -4.36 9.90 1.49
N SER A 17 -3.67 10.26 2.54
CA SER A 17 -2.80 9.37 3.33
C SER A 17 -3.62 8.78 4.47
N GLY A 18 -4.30 7.67 4.18
CA GLY A 18 -5.26 7.06 5.12
C GLY A 18 -4.65 6.14 6.16
N GLY A 19 -3.39 5.73 5.98
CA GLY A 19 -2.69 4.80 6.87
C GLY A 19 -1.88 5.48 7.96
N PRO A 20 -1.57 4.79 9.07
CA PRO A 20 -0.64 5.29 10.06
C PRO A 20 0.80 5.22 9.53
N PRO A 21 1.60 6.29 9.65
CA PRO A 21 3.00 6.25 9.30
C PRO A 21 3.79 5.34 10.25
N ILE A 22 4.84 4.69 9.73
CA ILE A 22 5.74 3.88 10.55
C ILE A 22 7.05 4.61 10.85
N LEU A 23 7.51 4.51 12.10
CA LEU A 23 8.76 5.09 12.56
C LEU A 23 9.82 3.99 12.70
N PHE A 24 11.01 4.22 12.15
CA PHE A 24 12.13 3.29 12.28
C PHE A 24 13.47 4.02 12.13
N ASP A 25 14.54 3.33 12.52
CA ASP A 25 15.90 3.83 12.35
C ASP A 25 16.62 2.98 11.30
N MET A 26 17.37 3.61 10.43
CA MET A 26 18.15 2.94 9.39
C MET A 26 19.51 3.59 9.18
N GLN A 27 20.41 2.91 8.45
CA GLN A 27 21.69 3.47 8.02
C GLN A 27 21.62 3.84 6.54
N VAL A 28 21.89 5.09 6.21
CA VAL A 28 21.98 5.56 4.83
C VAL A 28 23.33 6.21 4.62
N ARG A 29 24.13 5.68 3.68
CA ARG A 29 25.49 6.19 3.39
C ARG A 29 26.37 6.34 4.64
N GLY A 30 26.26 5.38 5.57
CA GLY A 30 27.03 5.38 6.83
C GLY A 30 26.49 6.29 7.94
N GLN A 31 25.40 6.99 7.70
CA GLN A 31 24.76 7.85 8.70
C GLN A 31 23.46 7.22 9.22
N ARG A 32 23.23 7.30 10.53
CA ARG A 32 21.96 6.90 11.13
C ARG A 32 20.89 7.93 10.82
N VAL A 33 19.82 7.49 10.21
CA VAL A 33 18.63 8.29 9.90
C VAL A 33 17.46 7.78 10.73
N LYS A 34 16.82 8.67 11.46
CA LYS A 34 15.55 8.42 12.11
C LYS A 34 14.45 8.67 11.07
N ALA A 35 13.91 7.61 10.52
CA ALA A 35 12.98 7.68 9.40
C ALA A 35 11.51 7.60 9.84
N VAL A 36 10.66 8.20 9.02
CA VAL A 36 9.22 7.95 8.96
C VAL A 36 8.87 7.55 7.53
N ALA A 37 8.06 6.51 7.37
CA ALA A 37 7.56 6.11 6.06
C ALA A 37 6.04 6.00 6.06
N GLU A 38 5.45 6.36 4.93
CA GLU A 38 4.04 6.23 4.64
C GLU A 38 3.83 5.92 3.16
N ALA A 39 2.90 5.01 2.88
CA ALA A 39 2.43 4.74 1.54
C ALA A 39 1.02 5.30 1.39
N SER A 40 0.80 6.08 0.33
CA SER A 40 -0.43 6.83 0.10
C SER A 40 -1.34 6.16 -0.94
N LYS A 41 -2.59 6.58 -0.95
CA LYS A 41 -3.58 6.19 -1.98
C LYS A 41 -3.17 6.62 -3.40
N ASN A 42 -2.29 7.61 -3.54
CA ASN A 42 -1.70 7.96 -4.84
C ASN A 42 -0.76 6.87 -5.40
N GLY A 43 -0.53 5.78 -4.66
CA GLY A 43 0.29 4.65 -5.10
C GLY A 43 1.79 4.85 -4.92
N TYR A 44 2.23 5.82 -4.13
CA TYR A 44 3.65 6.06 -3.85
C TYR A 44 4.01 5.79 -2.39
N LEU A 45 5.29 5.42 -2.18
CA LEU A 45 5.91 5.24 -0.87
C LEU A 45 6.84 6.41 -0.57
N TYR A 46 6.57 7.15 0.49
CA TYR A 46 7.36 8.29 0.96
C TYR A 46 8.18 7.90 2.17
N ILE A 47 9.48 8.26 2.17
CA ILE A 47 10.39 8.02 3.30
C ILE A 47 11.09 9.35 3.61
N LEU A 48 10.82 9.87 4.80
CA LEU A 48 11.35 11.17 5.25
C LEU A 48 12.17 11.00 6.54
N ASN A 49 13.06 11.94 6.81
CA ASN A 49 13.66 12.09 8.12
C ASN A 49 12.59 12.62 9.09
N ARG A 50 12.26 11.86 10.14
CA ARG A 50 11.18 12.23 11.07
C ARG A 50 11.48 13.43 11.96
N GLU A 51 12.77 13.86 12.05
CA GLU A 51 13.16 15.03 12.84
C GLU A 51 13.09 16.32 12.03
N THR A 52 13.38 16.26 10.72
CA THR A 52 13.47 17.45 9.86
C THR A 52 12.38 17.54 8.81
N GLY A 53 11.71 16.43 8.46
CA GLY A 53 10.78 16.34 7.34
C GLY A 53 11.45 16.19 5.98
N GLU A 54 12.78 16.21 5.92
CA GLU A 54 13.49 16.11 4.65
C GLU A 54 13.38 14.71 4.03
N PRO A 55 13.21 14.63 2.70
CA PRO A 55 13.19 13.35 1.99
C PRO A 55 14.51 12.58 2.12
N VAL A 56 14.43 11.28 2.44
CA VAL A 56 15.60 10.40 2.43
C VAL A 56 16.03 10.06 1.00
N HIS A 57 15.08 9.96 0.11
CA HIS A 57 15.28 9.75 -1.32
C HIS A 57 14.72 10.93 -2.12
N PRO A 58 15.21 11.17 -3.35
CA PRO A 58 14.73 12.30 -4.15
C PRO A 58 13.21 12.27 -4.34
N ILE A 59 12.53 13.35 -4.00
CA ILE A 59 11.15 13.62 -4.37
C ILE A 59 11.17 14.74 -5.40
N LYS A 60 10.61 14.47 -6.58
CA LYS A 60 10.61 15.42 -7.71
C LYS A 60 9.20 15.93 -7.96
N GLU A 61 9.07 17.23 -8.12
CA GLU A 61 7.85 17.83 -8.65
C GLU A 61 7.72 17.50 -10.14
N MET A 62 6.81 16.60 -10.47
CA MET A 62 6.59 16.13 -11.83
C MET A 62 5.34 16.78 -12.43
N PRO A 63 5.42 17.32 -13.67
CA PRO A 63 4.25 17.87 -14.34
C PRO A 63 3.14 16.82 -14.50
N VAL A 64 1.90 17.24 -14.25
CA VAL A 64 0.70 16.42 -14.39
C VAL A 64 -0.37 17.14 -15.22
N PRO A 65 -1.35 16.41 -15.80
CA PRO A 65 -2.46 17.04 -16.53
C PRO A 65 -3.29 17.97 -15.63
N THR A 66 -3.66 19.12 -16.16
CA THR A 66 -4.47 20.12 -15.45
C THR A 66 -5.80 20.42 -16.11
N GLU A 67 -6.02 19.87 -17.32
CA GLU A 67 -7.30 20.05 -18.01
C GLU A 67 -8.42 19.31 -17.25
N THR A 68 -9.47 20.05 -16.91
CA THR A 68 -10.63 19.54 -16.18
C THR A 68 -11.93 20.10 -16.70
N SER A 69 -12.99 19.28 -16.66
CA SER A 69 -14.37 19.69 -16.91
C SER A 69 -15.14 20.01 -15.61
N LEU A 70 -14.48 19.90 -14.46
CA LEU A 70 -15.09 20.21 -13.17
C LEU A 70 -15.17 21.74 -13.01
N GLU A 71 -16.38 22.27 -12.90
CA GLU A 71 -16.62 23.69 -12.80
C GLU A 71 -15.99 24.28 -11.52
N GLY A 72 -15.23 25.35 -11.67
CA GLY A 72 -14.54 26.02 -10.56
C GLY A 72 -13.26 25.36 -10.09
N GLU A 73 -12.92 24.18 -10.60
CA GLU A 73 -11.73 23.42 -10.19
C GLU A 73 -10.47 23.92 -10.89
N ARG A 74 -9.36 23.97 -10.15
CA ARG A 74 -8.04 24.40 -10.66
C ARG A 74 -6.97 23.41 -10.20
N PRO A 75 -6.79 22.28 -10.90
CA PRO A 75 -5.81 21.26 -10.54
C PRO A 75 -4.38 21.82 -10.44
N TRP A 76 -3.62 21.33 -9.47
CA TRP A 76 -2.23 21.75 -9.30
C TRP A 76 -1.35 21.18 -10.44
N PRO A 77 -0.42 21.96 -11.01
CA PRO A 77 0.29 21.57 -12.24
C PRO A 77 1.39 20.53 -12.04
N THR A 78 1.79 20.24 -10.80
CA THR A 78 2.83 19.26 -10.47
C THR A 78 2.41 18.39 -9.30
N GLN A 79 3.06 17.22 -9.16
CA GLN A 79 2.88 16.35 -8.00
C GLN A 79 4.25 15.82 -7.51
N PRO A 80 4.44 15.64 -6.19
CA PRO A 80 5.69 15.22 -5.59
C PRO A 80 5.86 13.71 -5.73
N ILE A 81 6.65 13.27 -6.71
CA ILE A 81 6.88 11.85 -6.99
C ILE A 81 8.20 11.38 -6.35
N PRO A 82 8.15 10.45 -5.38
CA PRO A 82 9.33 9.88 -4.76
C PRO A 82 10.03 8.90 -5.71
N HIS A 83 11.38 8.95 -5.72
CA HIS A 83 12.21 8.13 -6.57
C HIS A 83 13.21 7.31 -5.74
N THR A 84 13.52 6.11 -6.20
CA THR A 84 14.60 5.28 -5.65
C THR A 84 15.96 5.95 -5.85
N ALA A 85 16.99 5.45 -5.19
CA ALA A 85 18.36 5.88 -5.44
C ALA A 85 18.79 5.71 -6.92
N ALA A 86 18.20 4.76 -7.64
CA ALA A 86 18.40 4.53 -9.07
C ALA A 86 17.53 5.40 -9.98
N GLY A 87 16.70 6.29 -9.42
CA GLY A 87 15.86 7.23 -10.16
C GLY A 87 14.53 6.67 -10.69
N LYS A 88 14.09 5.51 -10.22
CA LYS A 88 12.76 4.94 -10.55
C LYS A 88 11.72 5.43 -9.53
N PRO A 89 10.46 5.65 -9.91
CA PRO A 89 9.41 5.95 -8.94
C PRO A 89 9.29 4.87 -7.86
N MET A 90 9.15 5.27 -6.60
CA MET A 90 8.92 4.35 -5.47
C MET A 90 7.42 4.07 -5.34
N SER A 91 6.96 2.95 -5.90
CA SER A 91 5.55 2.57 -5.88
C SER A 91 5.38 1.12 -5.44
N PRO A 92 4.49 0.82 -4.47
CA PRO A 92 4.07 -0.54 -4.14
C PRO A 92 3.13 -1.15 -5.19
N VAL A 93 2.55 -0.34 -6.06
CA VAL A 93 1.71 -0.79 -7.18
C VAL A 93 2.42 -0.47 -8.48
N ALA A 94 2.68 -1.50 -9.26
CA ALA A 94 3.21 -1.36 -10.61
C ALA A 94 2.42 -2.27 -11.55
N PRO A 95 2.18 -1.86 -12.79
CA PRO A 95 2.37 -0.56 -13.38
C PRO A 95 1.21 0.40 -13.07
N ILE A 96 1.40 1.69 -13.31
CA ILE A 96 0.40 2.74 -13.14
C ILE A 96 -0.81 2.57 -14.08
N PHE A 97 -0.64 1.83 -15.18
CA PHE A 97 -1.74 1.46 -16.07
C PHE A 97 -2.01 -0.04 -16.06
N PRO A 98 -3.28 -0.45 -15.88
CA PRO A 98 -3.66 -1.86 -16.02
C PRO A 98 -3.47 -2.30 -17.49
N THR A 99 -2.58 -3.26 -17.72
CA THR A 99 -2.36 -3.86 -19.03
C THR A 99 -3.47 -4.81 -19.47
N GLU A 100 -4.36 -5.18 -18.52
CA GLU A 100 -5.43 -6.16 -18.71
C GLU A 100 -6.81 -5.50 -18.58
N ILE A 101 -7.09 -4.51 -19.44
CA ILE A 101 -8.42 -3.90 -19.50
C ILE A 101 -9.23 -4.63 -20.57
N PRO A 102 -10.43 -5.14 -20.25
CA PRO A 102 -11.31 -5.78 -21.23
C PRO A 102 -11.62 -4.87 -22.43
N PRO A 103 -11.60 -5.39 -23.67
CA PRO A 103 -11.85 -4.59 -24.88
C PRO A 103 -13.16 -3.79 -24.86
N GLU A 104 -14.20 -4.36 -24.29
CA GLU A 104 -15.52 -3.71 -24.14
C GLU A 104 -15.49 -2.52 -23.19
N ARG A 105 -14.50 -2.48 -22.27
CA ARG A 105 -14.26 -1.31 -21.42
C ARG A 105 -13.48 -0.24 -22.16
N LEU A 106 -12.46 -0.62 -22.92
CA LEU A 106 -11.69 0.30 -23.77
C LEU A 106 -12.54 0.96 -24.85
N ALA A 107 -13.62 0.31 -25.30
CA ALA A 107 -14.58 0.91 -26.22
C ALA A 107 -15.40 2.07 -25.62
N LYS A 108 -15.50 2.13 -24.28
CA LYS A 108 -16.31 3.12 -23.54
C LYS A 108 -15.48 4.09 -22.69
N PHE A 109 -14.33 3.63 -22.23
CA PHE A 109 -13.49 4.34 -21.27
C PHE A 109 -12.06 4.43 -21.78
N ARG A 110 -11.42 5.57 -21.51
CA ARG A 110 -10.05 5.85 -21.93
C ARG A 110 -9.10 5.78 -20.73
N PRO A 111 -8.04 4.96 -20.77
CA PRO A 111 -6.96 5.01 -19.80
C PRO A 111 -6.26 6.38 -19.86
N VAL A 112 -5.99 6.95 -18.69
CA VAL A 112 -5.31 8.24 -18.56
C VAL A 112 -4.13 8.14 -17.61
N PRO A 113 -3.11 9.01 -17.71
CA PRO A 113 -2.02 9.09 -16.74
C PRO A 113 -2.53 9.32 -15.32
N ILE A 114 -1.74 8.87 -14.33
CA ILE A 114 -1.98 9.22 -12.94
C ILE A 114 -2.06 10.74 -12.77
N PHE A 115 -2.88 11.19 -11.83
CA PHE A 115 -3.15 12.61 -11.58
C PHE A 115 -3.84 13.36 -12.76
N THR A 116 -4.39 12.65 -13.75
CA THR A 116 -5.34 13.28 -14.67
C THR A 116 -6.62 13.60 -13.90
N PRO A 117 -7.14 14.84 -13.95
CA PRO A 117 -8.40 15.20 -13.28
C PRO A 117 -9.54 14.26 -13.69
N PRO A 118 -10.40 13.82 -12.74
CA PRO A 118 -11.43 12.82 -13.02
C PRO A 118 -12.43 13.28 -14.10
N ALA A 119 -12.80 12.36 -15.00
CA ALA A 119 -13.92 12.50 -15.90
C ALA A 119 -14.68 11.16 -16.01
N PRO A 120 -16.00 11.18 -16.35
CA PRO A 120 -16.83 9.99 -16.33
C PRO A 120 -16.35 8.85 -17.24
N ASN A 121 -15.65 9.16 -18.32
CA ASN A 121 -15.16 8.22 -19.33
C ASN A 121 -13.68 7.85 -19.17
N PHE A 122 -13.05 8.15 -18.03
CA PHE A 122 -11.66 7.84 -17.77
C PHE A 122 -11.50 6.54 -16.97
N ILE A 123 -10.45 5.78 -17.30
CA ILE A 123 -9.90 4.72 -16.45
C ILE A 123 -8.72 5.34 -15.71
N ILE A 124 -8.83 5.39 -14.37
CA ILE A 124 -7.85 6.02 -13.49
C ILE A 124 -7.21 4.94 -12.63
N ALA A 125 -5.87 4.88 -12.62
CA ALA A 125 -5.08 4.00 -11.77
C ALA A 125 -4.04 4.82 -10.97
N PRO A 126 -3.87 4.53 -9.66
CA PRO A 126 -4.76 3.71 -8.85
C PRO A 126 -6.16 4.34 -8.79
N GLY A 127 -7.21 3.52 -8.54
CA GLY A 127 -8.57 4.07 -8.38
C GLY A 127 -8.76 4.79 -7.04
N MET A 128 -9.99 5.15 -6.70
CA MET A 128 -10.32 5.84 -5.42
C MET A 128 -10.01 5.00 -4.17
N GLY A 129 -9.93 3.68 -4.29
CA GLY A 129 -9.43 2.79 -3.24
C GLY A 129 -7.93 2.94 -3.00
N GLY A 130 -7.26 3.56 -3.95
CA GLY A 130 -5.86 3.96 -3.91
C GLY A 130 -4.87 2.83 -4.14
N GLY A 131 -3.61 3.17 -3.99
CA GLY A 131 -2.48 2.28 -3.88
C GLY A 131 -2.41 1.68 -2.47
N ALA A 132 -1.82 2.37 -1.49
CA ALA A 132 -1.95 1.98 -0.08
C ALA A 132 -3.05 2.81 0.59
N ASN A 133 -3.86 2.15 1.42
CA ASN A 133 -4.96 2.81 2.12
C ASN A 133 -4.68 2.80 3.64
N TYR A 134 -5.65 2.49 4.47
CA TYR A 134 -5.57 2.57 5.93
C TYR A 134 -4.72 1.45 6.59
N GLY A 135 -4.23 0.47 5.85
CA GLY A 135 -3.39 -0.60 6.40
C GLY A 135 -2.02 -0.09 6.82
N SER A 136 -1.61 -0.42 8.06
CA SER A 136 -0.29 -0.04 8.57
C SER A 136 0.83 -0.78 7.84
N LEU A 137 1.93 -0.06 7.60
CA LEU A 137 3.18 -0.66 7.18
C LEU A 137 3.83 -1.41 8.35
N SER A 138 4.79 -2.29 8.06
CA SER A 138 5.67 -2.84 9.08
C SER A 138 7.14 -2.80 8.64
N TYR A 139 8.06 -2.73 9.61
CA TYR A 139 9.50 -2.70 9.36
C TYR A 139 10.20 -3.75 10.20
N SER A 140 11.11 -4.50 9.61
CA SER A 140 11.95 -5.46 10.31
C SER A 140 13.37 -4.97 10.43
N PRO A 141 13.87 -4.66 11.62
CA PRO A 141 15.28 -4.31 11.81
C PRO A 141 16.21 -5.50 11.51
N ARG A 142 15.70 -6.73 11.54
CA ARG A 142 16.47 -7.94 11.24
C ARG A 142 16.73 -8.12 9.75
N THR A 143 15.74 -7.84 8.88
CA THR A 143 15.91 -7.92 7.43
C THR A 143 16.29 -6.58 6.81
N GLY A 144 16.08 -5.47 7.52
CA GLY A 144 16.22 -4.12 7.00
C GLY A 144 15.12 -3.73 6.00
N LEU A 145 14.01 -4.51 5.93
CA LEU A 145 12.97 -4.31 4.92
C LEU A 145 11.71 -3.66 5.52
N LEU A 146 11.09 -2.82 4.69
CA LEU A 146 9.80 -2.19 4.93
C LEU A 146 8.73 -2.90 4.10
N TYR A 147 7.62 -3.32 4.74
CA TYR A 147 6.54 -4.07 4.10
C TYR A 147 5.32 -3.20 3.91
N VAL A 148 4.79 -3.21 2.68
CA VAL A 148 3.66 -2.41 2.24
C VAL A 148 2.63 -3.30 1.59
N ASN A 149 1.38 -3.21 2.03
CA ASN A 149 0.25 -3.81 1.36
C ASN A 149 -0.51 -2.73 0.58
N ALA A 150 -0.75 -2.98 -0.69
CA ALA A 150 -1.37 -2.02 -1.59
C ALA A 150 -2.43 -2.70 -2.46
N ILE A 151 -3.28 -1.88 -3.06
CA ILE A 151 -4.37 -2.33 -3.92
C ILE A 151 -4.20 -1.74 -5.33
N ASP A 152 -4.47 -2.56 -6.31
CA ASP A 152 -4.65 -2.18 -7.69
C ASP A 152 -6.11 -2.44 -8.09
N ASP A 153 -6.93 -1.39 -8.01
CA ASP A 153 -8.36 -1.38 -8.31
C ASP A 153 -8.70 -0.18 -9.20
N PRO A 154 -8.26 -0.18 -10.46
CA PRO A 154 -8.45 0.97 -11.33
C PRO A 154 -9.92 1.28 -11.57
N LEU A 155 -10.29 2.54 -11.38
CA LEU A 155 -11.64 3.02 -11.59
C LEU A 155 -12.08 2.78 -13.04
N ASN A 156 -13.30 2.29 -13.24
CA ASN A 156 -13.91 2.01 -14.54
C ASN A 156 -13.24 0.90 -15.39
N SER A 157 -12.19 0.24 -14.90
CA SER A 157 -11.48 -0.80 -15.67
C SER A 157 -12.32 -2.04 -15.91
N GLY A 158 -13.28 -2.35 -15.02
CA GLY A 158 -14.04 -3.63 -15.04
C GLY A 158 -13.20 -4.85 -14.64
N ARG A 159 -11.95 -4.65 -14.26
CA ARG A 159 -11.05 -5.68 -13.79
C ARG A 159 -11.26 -5.93 -12.28
N PRO A 160 -11.20 -7.18 -11.83
CA PRO A 160 -11.18 -7.46 -10.39
C PRO A 160 -9.95 -6.81 -9.72
N PRO A 161 -10.09 -6.35 -8.46
CA PRO A 161 -8.96 -5.79 -7.72
C PRO A 161 -7.89 -6.83 -7.44
N LYS A 162 -6.62 -6.39 -7.38
CA LYS A 162 -5.48 -7.20 -6.96
C LYS A 162 -4.78 -6.55 -5.79
N GLY A 163 -4.36 -7.36 -4.81
CA GLY A 163 -3.51 -6.94 -3.71
C GLY A 163 -2.04 -7.15 -4.07
N TYR A 164 -1.21 -6.19 -3.67
CA TYR A 164 0.24 -6.17 -3.88
C TYR A 164 0.92 -6.07 -2.52
N PHE A 165 1.45 -7.18 -2.03
CA PHE A 165 2.25 -7.18 -0.81
C PHE A 165 3.73 -7.12 -1.16
N SER A 166 4.38 -6.04 -0.80
CA SER A 166 5.70 -5.65 -1.28
C SER A 166 6.68 -5.44 -0.13
N ALA A 167 7.94 -5.82 -0.33
CA ALA A 167 9.03 -5.45 0.56
C ALA A 167 10.02 -4.52 -0.14
N PHE A 168 10.29 -3.39 0.49
CA PHE A 168 11.23 -2.38 0.02
C PHE A 168 12.47 -2.34 0.90
N ASP A 169 13.61 -2.12 0.28
CA ASP A 169 14.82 -1.69 0.99
C ASP A 169 14.73 -0.16 1.21
N PRO A 170 14.48 0.32 2.43
CA PRO A 170 14.30 1.74 2.66
C PRO A 170 15.60 2.55 2.51
N THR A 171 16.77 1.89 2.41
CA THR A 171 18.06 2.57 2.21
C THR A 171 18.29 2.95 0.74
N THR A 172 17.67 2.25 -0.19
CA THR A 172 17.75 2.49 -1.64
C THR A 172 16.42 2.88 -2.25
N GLY A 173 15.31 2.62 -1.56
CA GLY A 173 13.94 2.75 -2.07
C GLY A 173 13.52 1.63 -3.02
N GLU A 174 14.36 0.61 -3.23
CA GLU A 174 14.11 -0.44 -4.22
C GLU A 174 13.19 -1.54 -3.71
N LEU A 175 12.33 -2.02 -4.59
CA LEU A 175 11.52 -3.22 -4.38
C LEU A 175 12.44 -4.45 -4.37
N LYS A 176 12.38 -5.25 -3.29
CA LYS A 176 13.16 -6.48 -3.13
C LYS A 176 12.36 -7.72 -3.52
N TRP A 177 11.10 -7.78 -3.12
CA TRP A 177 10.16 -8.81 -3.53
C TRP A 177 8.71 -8.28 -3.47
N GLN A 178 7.84 -8.93 -4.21
CA GLN A 178 6.42 -8.61 -4.26
C GLN A 178 5.61 -9.89 -4.45
N GLN A 179 4.52 -10.02 -3.71
CA GLN A 179 3.50 -11.04 -3.88
C GLN A 179 2.20 -10.41 -4.34
N ILE A 180 1.64 -10.95 -5.42
CA ILE A 180 0.38 -10.49 -5.99
C ILE A 180 -0.69 -11.55 -5.68
N TYR A 181 -1.84 -11.11 -5.21
CA TYR A 181 -2.96 -12.01 -4.89
C TYR A 181 -4.28 -11.38 -5.30
N ASP A 182 -5.30 -12.23 -5.47
CA ASP A 182 -6.65 -11.77 -5.83
C ASP A 182 -7.33 -11.11 -4.62
N GLY A 183 -7.97 -9.97 -4.88
CA GLY A 183 -8.70 -9.21 -3.88
C GLY A 183 -8.00 -7.94 -3.41
N TYR A 184 -8.53 -7.36 -2.35
CA TYR A 184 -8.12 -6.05 -1.86
C TYR A 184 -6.92 -6.13 -0.91
N GLY A 185 -5.85 -5.43 -1.23
CA GLY A 185 -4.65 -5.26 -0.40
C GLY A 185 -4.74 -4.07 0.54
N GLN A 186 -5.75 -4.03 1.41
CA GLN A 186 -5.99 -2.90 2.33
C GLN A 186 -5.61 -3.19 3.78
N ALA A 187 -5.30 -4.45 4.12
CA ALA A 187 -4.90 -4.81 5.48
C ALA A 187 -3.54 -4.25 5.84
N GLY A 188 -3.34 -3.94 7.11
CA GLY A 188 -2.01 -3.73 7.64
C GLY A 188 -1.20 -5.02 7.71
N SER A 189 0.10 -4.89 7.91
CA SER A 189 1.02 -6.00 8.10
C SER A 189 1.67 -5.95 9.48
N VAL A 190 2.17 -7.11 9.94
CA VAL A 190 3.01 -7.20 11.13
C VAL A 190 4.17 -8.16 10.86
N VAL A 191 5.36 -7.79 11.29
CA VAL A 191 6.56 -8.62 11.18
C VAL A 191 7.02 -9.09 12.55
N THR A 192 7.47 -10.34 12.64
CA THR A 192 7.95 -10.93 13.90
C THR A 192 9.48 -11.06 13.91
N ALA A 193 10.07 -11.11 15.10
CA ALA A 193 11.49 -11.39 15.28
C ALA A 193 11.91 -12.77 14.74
N GLY A 194 10.96 -13.71 14.61
CA GLY A 194 11.17 -15.03 14.01
C GLY A 194 11.36 -14.99 12.48
N GLY A 195 11.19 -13.83 11.84
CA GLY A 195 11.38 -13.69 10.39
C GLY A 195 10.13 -13.97 9.57
N LEU A 196 8.95 -13.95 10.18
CA LEU A 196 7.66 -14.04 9.49
C LEU A 196 7.05 -12.64 9.35
N VAL A 197 6.39 -12.40 8.22
CA VAL A 197 5.54 -11.25 8.03
C VAL A 197 4.12 -11.70 7.69
N PHE A 198 3.14 -11.12 8.39
CA PHE A 198 1.73 -11.47 8.25
C PHE A 198 0.95 -10.33 7.62
N VAL A 199 -0.01 -10.68 6.76
CA VAL A 199 -0.89 -9.71 6.11
C VAL A 199 -2.23 -10.36 5.79
N GLY A 200 -3.30 -9.57 5.82
CA GLY A 200 -4.64 -9.98 5.41
C GLY A 200 -5.01 -9.54 4.00
N SER A 201 -6.03 -10.19 3.46
CA SER A 201 -6.70 -9.78 2.23
C SER A 201 -8.20 -10.03 2.32
N GLY A 202 -8.94 -9.47 1.38
CA GLY A 202 -10.36 -9.77 1.24
C GLY A 202 -10.82 -9.60 -0.19
N SER A 203 -11.84 -10.36 -0.55
CA SER A 203 -12.54 -10.27 -1.83
C SER A 203 -14.04 -10.37 -1.60
N ASN A 204 -14.83 -10.33 -2.68
CA ASN A 204 -16.27 -10.48 -2.60
C ASN A 204 -16.70 -11.89 -2.13
N VAL A 205 -15.80 -12.88 -2.23
CA VAL A 205 -16.13 -14.29 -1.98
C VAL A 205 -15.34 -14.91 -0.81
N ALA A 206 -14.18 -14.37 -0.47
CA ALA A 206 -13.31 -14.92 0.58
C ALA A 206 -12.39 -13.87 1.19
N GLY A 207 -11.93 -14.13 2.40
CA GLY A 207 -10.80 -13.48 3.03
C GLY A 207 -9.68 -14.47 3.30
N TYR A 208 -8.46 -13.98 3.29
CA TYR A 208 -7.29 -14.80 3.60
C TYR A 208 -6.36 -14.07 4.55
N PHE A 209 -5.70 -14.88 5.37
CA PHE A 209 -4.59 -14.43 6.18
C PHE A 209 -3.33 -15.20 5.78
N PHE A 210 -2.25 -14.48 5.51
CA PHE A 210 -1.02 -15.04 4.97
C PHE A 210 0.14 -14.88 5.94
N ALA A 211 1.07 -15.82 5.92
CA ALA A 211 2.41 -15.70 6.49
C ALA A 211 3.45 -15.90 5.38
N PHE A 212 4.34 -14.96 5.24
CA PHE A 212 5.47 -15.00 4.30
C PHE A 212 6.79 -15.01 5.07
N ASP A 213 7.82 -15.62 4.48
CA ASP A 213 9.19 -15.36 4.89
C ASP A 213 9.53 -13.89 4.65
N ALA A 214 9.92 -13.18 5.69
CA ALA A 214 10.11 -11.75 5.66
C ALA A 214 11.25 -11.32 4.72
N LYS A 215 12.26 -12.17 4.52
CA LYS A 215 13.44 -11.86 3.69
C LYS A 215 13.19 -12.14 2.21
N SER A 216 12.56 -13.26 1.88
CA SER A 216 12.39 -13.75 0.50
C SER A 216 11.02 -13.49 -0.09
N GLY A 217 10.00 -13.24 0.74
CA GLY A 217 8.61 -13.14 0.31
C GLY A 217 7.97 -14.49 -0.02
N GLN A 218 8.64 -15.61 0.26
CA GLN A 218 8.07 -16.94 0.05
C GLN A 218 6.81 -17.12 0.89
N LEU A 219 5.70 -17.53 0.28
CA LEU A 219 4.48 -17.91 1.00
C LEU A 219 4.74 -19.18 1.81
N LEU A 220 4.62 -19.09 3.13
CA LEU A 220 4.84 -20.20 4.06
C LEU A 220 3.52 -20.79 4.56
N TRP A 221 2.50 -19.94 4.72
CA TRP A 221 1.20 -20.37 5.23
C TRP A 221 0.08 -19.45 4.73
N LYS A 222 -1.10 -20.03 4.53
CA LYS A 222 -2.32 -19.35 4.11
C LYS A 222 -3.52 -19.94 4.81
N PHE A 223 -4.37 -19.11 5.37
CA PHE A 223 -5.62 -19.52 6.03
C PHE A 223 -6.81 -18.78 5.41
N ASN A 224 -7.89 -19.53 5.12
CA ASN A 224 -9.14 -18.94 4.67
C ASN A 224 -9.94 -18.50 5.90
N THR A 225 -10.11 -17.21 6.08
CA THR A 225 -10.80 -16.59 7.20
C THR A 225 -12.32 -16.47 7.00
N GLY A 226 -12.82 -16.85 5.81
CA GLY A 226 -14.24 -16.77 5.47
C GLY A 226 -14.70 -15.39 5.04
N ALA A 227 -14.26 -14.34 5.72
CA ALA A 227 -14.53 -12.92 5.39
C ALA A 227 -13.22 -12.14 5.29
N GLY A 228 -13.28 -10.93 4.74
CA GLY A 228 -12.09 -10.10 4.55
C GLY A 228 -11.37 -9.75 5.85
N VAL A 229 -10.04 -9.80 5.81
CA VAL A 229 -9.14 -9.30 6.84
C VAL A 229 -8.58 -7.98 6.34
N PHE A 230 -9.08 -6.87 6.85
CA PHE A 230 -8.69 -5.52 6.43
C PHE A 230 -8.02 -4.71 7.55
N GLY A 231 -8.19 -5.11 8.80
CA GLY A 231 -7.45 -4.55 9.93
C GLY A 231 -6.00 -5.01 9.99
N SER A 232 -5.19 -4.28 10.75
CA SER A 232 -3.81 -4.69 11.04
C SER A 232 -3.79 -5.85 12.03
N PRO A 233 -2.95 -6.89 11.80
CA PRO A 233 -2.77 -7.96 12.77
C PRO A 233 -2.14 -7.46 14.07
N SER A 234 -2.47 -8.09 15.19
CA SER A 234 -1.81 -7.89 16.49
C SER A 234 -0.95 -9.09 16.83
N VAL A 235 0.27 -8.84 17.32
CA VAL A 235 1.17 -9.87 17.85
C VAL A 235 1.41 -9.62 19.32
N TYR A 236 1.25 -10.65 20.14
CA TYR A 236 1.43 -10.55 21.58
C TYR A 236 1.88 -11.89 22.19
N MET A 237 2.33 -11.85 23.44
CA MET A 237 2.78 -13.03 24.20
C MET A 237 1.83 -13.31 25.36
N VAL A 238 1.47 -14.58 25.56
CA VAL A 238 0.74 -15.07 26.73
C VAL A 238 1.47 -16.30 27.27
N ASN A 239 1.91 -16.24 28.51
CA ASN A 239 2.61 -17.36 29.18
C ASN A 239 3.78 -17.94 28.37
N GLY A 240 4.54 -17.09 27.68
CA GLY A 240 5.68 -17.51 26.86
C GLY A 240 5.33 -18.03 25.46
N GLU A 241 4.06 -18.03 25.09
CA GLU A 241 3.56 -18.43 23.76
C GLU A 241 3.17 -17.19 22.95
N GLN A 242 3.62 -17.12 21.69
CA GLN A 242 3.31 -16.01 20.79
C GLN A 242 2.01 -16.28 20.04
N PHE A 243 1.16 -15.27 20.03
CA PHE A 243 -0.09 -15.25 19.27
C PHE A 243 -0.07 -14.17 18.19
N VAL A 244 -0.72 -14.46 17.06
CA VAL A 244 -1.05 -13.51 16.02
C VAL A 244 -2.57 -13.50 15.85
N THR A 245 -3.18 -12.34 16.04
CA THR A 245 -4.64 -12.19 16.05
C THR A 245 -5.11 -11.21 14.98
N VAL A 246 -6.19 -11.55 14.29
CA VAL A 246 -6.84 -10.72 13.28
C VAL A 246 -8.36 -10.71 13.43
N ALA A 247 -8.97 -9.61 13.00
CA ALA A 247 -10.40 -9.53 12.79
C ALA A 247 -10.73 -9.93 11.34
N SER A 248 -11.67 -10.85 11.18
CA SER A 248 -12.23 -11.26 9.89
C SER A 248 -13.69 -10.83 9.81
N GLY A 249 -13.92 -9.61 9.31
CA GLY A 249 -15.22 -8.96 9.35
C GLY A 249 -15.64 -8.26 8.07
N GLY A 250 -14.71 -7.91 7.20
CA GLY A 250 -14.83 -7.00 6.09
C GLY A 250 -16.00 -7.21 5.14
N GLY A 251 -17.14 -6.55 5.39
CA GLY A 251 -18.36 -6.65 4.59
C GLY A 251 -18.70 -5.43 3.73
N GLU A 252 -17.78 -4.48 3.55
CA GLU A 252 -18.04 -3.25 2.80
C GLU A 252 -18.20 -3.47 1.29
N ARG A 253 -19.02 -2.64 0.63
CA ARG A 253 -19.19 -2.59 -0.83
C ARG A 253 -19.58 -3.94 -1.46
N GLY A 254 -20.48 -4.72 -0.81
CA GLY A 254 -20.94 -6.01 -1.31
C GLY A 254 -19.94 -7.16 -1.11
N ARG A 255 -18.87 -6.96 -0.37
CA ARG A 255 -17.95 -8.01 0.05
C ARG A 255 -18.58 -8.90 1.11
N ARG A 256 -18.10 -10.14 1.19
CA ARG A 256 -18.56 -11.07 2.22
C ARG A 256 -18.20 -10.54 3.61
N GLY A 257 -19.21 -10.30 4.44
CA GLY A 257 -19.06 -9.93 5.86
C GLY A 257 -18.77 -11.11 6.75
N GLY A 258 -18.29 -10.85 7.96
CA GLY A 258 -18.02 -11.82 9.02
C GLY A 258 -17.94 -11.13 10.37
N ASP A 259 -17.78 -11.92 11.42
CA ASP A 259 -17.80 -11.49 12.84
C ASP A 259 -16.76 -12.25 13.69
N LEU A 260 -15.69 -12.75 13.06
CA LEU A 260 -14.68 -13.57 13.73
C LEU A 260 -13.48 -12.76 14.19
N ILE A 261 -13.00 -13.09 15.38
CA ILE A 261 -11.65 -12.79 15.84
C ILE A 261 -10.87 -14.09 15.85
N LEU A 262 -9.83 -14.17 15.05
CA LEU A 262 -9.03 -15.36 14.86
C LEU A 262 -7.65 -15.17 15.48
N SER A 263 -7.23 -16.08 16.38
CA SER A 263 -5.91 -16.08 16.98
C SER A 263 -5.16 -17.35 16.60
N PHE A 264 -3.92 -17.20 16.20
CA PHE A 264 -3.05 -18.29 15.76
C PHE A 264 -1.81 -18.33 16.62
N ALA A 265 -1.36 -19.55 16.94
CA ALA A 265 -0.09 -19.83 17.60
C ALA A 265 0.62 -20.98 16.88
N LEU A 266 1.93 -21.13 17.11
CA LEU A 266 2.64 -22.30 16.61
C LEU A 266 2.19 -23.55 17.40
N PRO A 267 2.12 -24.73 16.75
CA PRO A 267 1.88 -25.98 17.45
C PRO A 267 2.96 -26.23 18.51
N ARG A 268 2.57 -26.78 19.66
CA ARG A 268 3.49 -27.22 20.70
C ARG A 268 4.19 -28.51 20.32
#